data_910cd8ae451e1363a7cf23ee6cd3ff7b
#
_entry.id   910cd8ae451e1363a7cf23ee6cd3ff7b
#
_cell.length_a   1.000
_cell.length_b   1.000
_cell.length_c   1.000
_cell.angle_alpha   90.00
_cell.angle_beta   90.00
_cell.angle_gamma   90.00
#
_symmetry.space_group_name_H-M   'P 1'
#
loop_
_entity.id
_entity.type
_entity.pdbx_description
1 polymer ?
#
loop_
_entity_poly.entity_id
_entity_poly.type
_entity_poly.pdbx_seq_one_letter_code
_entity_poly.pdbx_strand_id
1 'polypeptide(L)'
;MVEHTNGYSGEVAKAASVVTNDPKFANFTLTLRARFIMEAQPVAGAPAPVTKRNTVFIEPTDRWVTSVLSGNTTSSNLYVVNNEATLTHVKSIEAGGTDFTATLTPIQDGRRYEITVQTAANLKPGTYHQTLRVLTDNAATPVLPVELSLTVYPRIFASPTSIIMPLLPLNADLSTIAWPSITVRKVQATGLEIKRVSTSLAFLDLTTEAQKAGEVYQIHIKINSAKTKAGEFKGTIRIDTNDPDMPVIEVPVQVSFK
;
A
#
# COMPACT_ATOMS: atom_id res chain seq x y z
N MET A 1 20.36 15.27 -7.91
CA MET A 1 20.62 16.63 -7.33
C MET A 1 21.29 16.39 -5.99
N VAL A 2 22.55 16.70 -5.84
CA VAL A 2 23.26 16.55 -4.56
C VAL A 2 23.01 17.87 -3.81
N GLU A 3 22.15 17.85 -2.81
CA GLU A 3 22.01 18.99 -1.92
C GLU A 3 23.20 18.98 -0.97
N HIS A 4 23.93 20.09 -0.96
CA HIS A 4 24.98 20.32 0.03
C HIS A 4 24.35 20.43 1.42
N THR A 5 24.81 19.61 2.35
CA THR A 5 24.28 19.56 3.70
C THR A 5 24.61 20.78 4.54
N ASN A 6 25.39 21.75 4.02
CA ASN A 6 25.76 23.04 4.65
C ASN A 6 26.10 22.94 6.14
N GLY A 7 26.80 21.89 6.56
CA GLY A 7 27.25 21.73 7.95
C GLY A 7 26.17 21.22 8.94
N TYR A 8 25.01 20.76 8.47
CA TYR A 8 24.03 20.12 9.35
C TYR A 8 24.53 18.75 9.84
N SER A 9 24.43 18.54 11.12
CA SER A 9 24.70 17.25 11.78
C SER A 9 23.54 16.88 12.71
N GLY A 10 23.24 15.59 12.84
CA GLY A 10 22.16 15.10 13.71
C GLY A 10 20.79 15.08 13.05
N GLU A 11 19.73 15.15 13.85
CA GLU A 11 18.35 15.14 13.35
C GLU A 11 17.90 16.54 12.95
N VAL A 12 17.35 16.62 11.73
CA VAL A 12 16.76 17.84 11.19
C VAL A 12 15.31 17.56 10.82
N ALA A 13 14.41 18.42 11.25
CA ALA A 13 13.02 18.41 10.85
C ALA A 13 12.68 19.68 10.07
N LYS A 14 12.07 19.53 8.92
CA LYS A 14 11.50 20.62 8.11
C LYS A 14 10.01 20.40 7.97
N ALA A 15 9.24 21.46 8.18
CA ALA A 15 7.79 21.42 8.05
C ALA A 15 7.34 22.32 6.91
N ALA A 16 6.37 21.87 6.14
CA ALA A 16 5.67 22.66 5.13
C ALA A 16 4.17 22.64 5.41
N SER A 17 3.55 23.79 5.46
CA SER A 17 2.10 23.93 5.55
C SER A 17 1.51 23.78 4.14
N VAL A 18 0.52 22.90 4.02
CA VAL A 18 -0.22 22.66 2.79
C VAL A 18 -1.62 23.18 2.97
N VAL A 19 -2.08 24.02 2.06
CA VAL A 19 -3.45 24.52 2.00
C VAL A 19 -4.15 23.82 0.85
N THR A 20 -5.32 23.26 1.11
CA THR A 20 -6.12 22.57 0.10
C THR A 20 -7.51 23.19 0.00
N ASN A 21 -8.23 22.88 -1.05
CA ASN A 21 -9.64 23.24 -1.20
C ASN A 21 -10.61 22.21 -0.59
N ASP A 22 -10.10 21.21 0.11
CA ASP A 22 -10.93 20.25 0.84
C ASP A 22 -11.40 20.88 2.16
N PRO A 23 -12.72 21.03 2.41
CA PRO A 23 -13.24 21.66 3.62
C PRO A 23 -12.92 20.89 4.91
N LYS A 24 -12.61 19.58 4.81
CA LYS A 24 -12.23 18.75 5.96
C LYS A 24 -10.73 18.76 6.26
N PHE A 25 -9.91 19.07 5.24
CA PHE A 25 -8.46 19.09 5.31
C PHE A 25 -7.91 20.39 4.70
N ALA A 26 -8.55 21.52 5.02
CA ALA A 26 -8.18 22.82 4.48
C ALA A 26 -6.71 23.17 4.73
N ASN A 27 -6.16 22.76 5.87
CA ASN A 27 -4.76 22.97 6.23
C ASN A 27 -4.19 21.74 6.90
N PHE A 28 -3.01 21.31 6.48
CA PHE A 28 -2.23 20.30 7.20
C PHE A 28 -0.74 20.54 7.03
N THR A 29 0.05 19.97 7.93
CA THR A 29 1.51 20.15 7.92
C THR A 29 2.19 18.84 7.53
N LEU A 30 3.03 18.90 6.48
CA LEU A 30 3.96 17.85 6.14
C LEU A 30 5.26 18.07 6.90
N THR A 31 5.72 17.06 7.64
CA THR A 31 7.00 17.14 8.34
C THR A 31 7.96 16.11 7.74
N LEU A 32 9.05 16.60 7.16
CA LEU A 32 10.18 15.77 6.74
C LEU A 32 11.20 15.73 7.88
N ARG A 33 11.55 14.51 8.32
CA ARG A 33 12.64 14.29 9.27
C ARG A 33 13.78 13.58 8.57
N ALA A 34 14.99 14.11 8.73
CA ALA A 34 16.20 13.51 8.21
C ALA A 34 17.25 13.47 9.31
N ARG A 35 18.03 12.39 9.38
CA ARG A 35 19.18 12.28 10.25
C ARG A 35 20.43 12.32 9.41
N PHE A 36 21.23 13.37 9.59
CA PHE A 36 22.54 13.48 8.97
C PHE A 36 23.57 12.79 9.84
N ILE A 37 24.16 11.72 9.33
CA ILE A 37 25.25 11.00 9.99
C ILE A 37 26.53 11.58 9.38
N MET A 38 27.31 12.29 10.20
CA MET A 38 28.67 12.67 9.77
C MET A 38 29.50 11.41 9.66
N GLU A 39 30.03 11.11 8.49
CA GLU A 39 31.10 10.15 8.38
C GLU A 39 32.27 10.65 9.23
N ALA A 40 32.76 9.81 10.12
CA ALA A 40 33.92 10.14 10.96
C ALA A 40 35.08 10.56 10.04
N GLN A 41 35.61 11.76 10.26
CA GLN A 41 36.81 12.19 9.52
C GLN A 41 37.92 11.17 9.79
N PRO A 42 38.60 10.68 8.73
CA PRO A 42 39.68 9.75 8.94
C PRO A 42 40.76 10.39 9.80
N VAL A 43 41.11 9.73 10.89
CA VAL A 43 42.24 10.12 11.74
C VAL A 43 43.48 10.05 10.85
N ALA A 44 44.22 11.17 10.77
CA ALA A 44 45.44 11.25 9.96
C ALA A 44 46.41 10.14 10.38
N GLY A 45 46.70 9.20 9.47
CA GLY A 45 47.61 8.08 9.69
C GLY A 45 47.00 6.67 9.77
N ALA A 46 45.67 6.51 9.82
CA ALA A 46 45.05 5.21 9.61
C ALA A 46 44.77 5.02 8.10
N PRO A 47 45.07 3.86 7.50
CA PRO A 47 44.64 3.57 6.15
C PRO A 47 43.11 3.68 6.13
N ALA A 48 42.56 4.60 5.32
CA ALA A 48 41.12 4.76 5.17
C ALA A 48 40.51 3.38 4.87
N PRO A 49 39.42 2.98 5.56
CA PRO A 49 38.69 1.82 5.14
C PRO A 49 38.27 2.07 3.69
N VAL A 50 38.85 1.32 2.76
CA VAL A 50 38.45 1.33 1.36
C VAL A 50 37.05 0.71 1.36
N THR A 51 36.02 1.51 1.58
CA THR A 51 34.67 1.15 1.19
C THR A 51 34.74 0.95 -0.31
N LYS A 52 34.85 -0.31 -0.75
CA LYS A 52 34.67 -0.66 -2.16
C LYS A 52 33.27 -0.16 -2.53
N ARG A 53 33.19 1.03 -3.10
CA ARG A 53 31.94 1.44 -3.78
C ARG A 53 31.78 0.41 -4.88
N ASN A 54 30.65 -0.28 -4.84
CA ASN A 54 30.30 -1.15 -5.96
C ASN A 54 30.27 -0.26 -7.19
N THR A 55 31.22 -0.50 -8.08
CA THR A 55 31.37 0.26 -9.32
C THR A 55 30.43 -0.26 -10.40
N VAL A 56 29.86 -1.46 -10.17
CA VAL A 56 28.73 -2.02 -10.90
C VAL A 56 27.54 -2.07 -9.96
N PHE A 57 26.46 -1.37 -10.29
CA PHE A 57 25.33 -1.18 -9.40
C PHE A 57 24.02 -0.92 -10.18
N ILE A 58 22.90 -0.90 -9.46
CA ILE A 58 21.57 -0.59 -10.01
C ILE A 58 21.21 0.88 -9.72
N GLU A 59 20.76 1.60 -10.74
CA GLU A 59 20.19 2.95 -10.65
C GLU A 59 18.68 2.94 -10.96
N PRO A 60 17.88 3.84 -10.36
CA PRO A 60 18.21 4.82 -9.30
C PRO A 60 18.36 4.15 -7.94
N THR A 61 17.93 2.90 -7.79
CA THR A 61 17.98 2.12 -6.57
C THR A 61 17.82 0.63 -6.89
N ASP A 62 18.38 -0.22 -6.07
CA ASP A 62 18.21 -1.69 -6.10
C ASP A 62 16.89 -2.16 -5.46
N ARG A 63 16.00 -1.22 -5.12
CA ARG A 63 14.68 -1.50 -4.55
C ARG A 63 13.59 -0.73 -5.28
N TRP A 64 12.58 -1.43 -5.78
CA TRP A 64 11.38 -0.82 -6.31
C TRP A 64 10.17 -1.15 -5.44
N VAL A 65 9.57 -0.10 -4.85
CA VAL A 65 8.36 -0.19 -4.04
C VAL A 65 7.26 0.59 -4.73
N THR A 66 6.15 -0.06 -4.98
CA THR A 66 5.01 0.56 -5.69
C THR A 66 3.67 0.04 -5.20
N SER A 67 2.60 0.69 -5.63
CA SER A 67 1.24 0.25 -5.34
C SER A 67 0.32 0.50 -6.53
N VAL A 68 -0.67 -0.38 -6.68
CA VAL A 68 -1.71 -0.27 -7.71
C VAL A 68 -3.08 -0.66 -7.14
N LEU A 69 -4.14 -0.29 -7.83
CA LEU A 69 -5.46 -0.87 -7.60
C LEU A 69 -5.57 -2.20 -8.34
N SER A 70 -6.30 -3.17 -7.76
CA SER A 70 -6.60 -4.45 -8.40
C SER A 70 -7.04 -4.27 -9.85
N GLY A 71 -6.48 -5.10 -10.74
CA GLY A 71 -6.71 -5.05 -12.19
C GLY A 71 -5.91 -3.98 -12.95
N ASN A 72 -5.08 -3.17 -12.27
CA ASN A 72 -4.14 -2.27 -12.92
C ASN A 72 -2.73 -2.86 -12.88
N THR A 73 -1.90 -2.44 -13.84
CA THR A 73 -0.47 -2.73 -13.89
C THR A 73 0.33 -1.45 -13.77
N THR A 74 1.59 -1.57 -13.36
CA THR A 74 2.56 -0.48 -13.38
C THR A 74 3.91 -0.99 -13.79
N SER A 75 4.79 -0.12 -14.28
CA SER A 75 6.14 -0.45 -14.70
C SER A 75 7.13 0.60 -14.23
N SER A 76 8.40 0.23 -14.19
CA SER A 76 9.52 1.13 -13.90
C SER A 76 10.76 0.68 -14.64
N ASN A 77 11.63 1.62 -14.96
CA ASN A 77 12.93 1.34 -15.57
C ASN A 77 14.01 1.48 -14.51
N LEU A 78 14.82 0.45 -14.39
CA LEU A 78 16.03 0.38 -13.60
C LEU A 78 17.21 0.22 -14.54
N TYR A 79 18.39 0.61 -14.11
CA TYR A 79 19.58 0.55 -14.96
C TYR A 79 20.73 -0.15 -14.24
N VAL A 80 21.33 -1.12 -14.89
CA VAL A 80 22.66 -1.60 -14.49
C VAL A 80 23.68 -0.62 -15.03
N VAL A 81 24.51 -0.06 -14.17
CA VAL A 81 25.56 0.90 -14.52
C VAL A 81 26.90 0.33 -14.11
N ASN A 82 27.83 0.33 -15.05
CA ASN A 82 29.21 -0.05 -14.84
C ASN A 82 30.15 1.14 -15.03
N ASN A 83 30.73 1.60 -13.92
CA ASN A 83 31.73 2.68 -13.89
C ASN A 83 33.18 2.17 -13.82
N GLU A 84 33.43 0.86 -13.95
CA GLU A 84 34.77 0.29 -13.99
C GLU A 84 35.45 0.55 -15.34
N ALA A 85 36.76 0.48 -15.37
CA ALA A 85 37.51 0.49 -16.65
C ALA A 85 37.20 -0.74 -17.52
N THR A 86 37.00 -1.89 -16.86
CA THR A 86 36.62 -3.16 -17.49
C THR A 86 35.15 -3.20 -17.85
N LEU A 87 34.81 -3.76 -18.99
CA LEU A 87 33.41 -3.98 -19.38
C LEU A 87 32.78 -5.07 -18.50
N THR A 88 31.49 -4.92 -18.21
CA THR A 88 30.67 -5.89 -17.48
C THR A 88 29.42 -6.17 -18.28
N HIS A 89 29.23 -7.41 -18.71
CA HIS A 89 28.07 -7.79 -19.48
C HIS A 89 27.01 -8.43 -18.56
N VAL A 90 25.76 -8.04 -18.74
CA VAL A 90 24.63 -8.72 -18.12
C VAL A 90 24.31 -9.97 -18.92
N LYS A 91 24.42 -11.14 -18.29
CA LYS A 91 24.15 -12.45 -18.91
C LYS A 91 22.67 -12.77 -19.00
N SER A 92 21.97 -12.53 -17.91
CA SER A 92 20.53 -12.83 -17.80
C SER A 92 19.92 -12.13 -16.60
N ILE A 93 18.57 -12.09 -16.58
CA ILE A 93 17.77 -11.74 -15.42
C ILE A 93 16.98 -12.97 -15.01
N GLU A 94 17.05 -13.33 -13.75
CA GLU A 94 16.25 -14.39 -13.14
C GLU A 94 15.19 -13.75 -12.25
N ALA A 95 13.94 -14.02 -12.55
CA ALA A 95 12.80 -13.61 -11.74
C ALA A 95 12.44 -14.77 -10.78
N GLY A 96 12.41 -14.50 -9.47
CA GLY A 96 12.09 -15.51 -8.45
C GLY A 96 10.60 -15.87 -8.34
N GLY A 97 9.74 -15.39 -9.24
CA GLY A 97 8.30 -15.60 -9.23
C GLY A 97 7.63 -15.08 -10.49
N THR A 98 6.30 -15.01 -10.47
CA THR A 98 5.44 -14.61 -11.60
C THR A 98 4.72 -13.28 -11.38
N ASP A 99 4.88 -12.66 -10.22
CA ASP A 99 4.16 -11.42 -9.87
C ASP A 99 4.74 -10.19 -10.59
N PHE A 100 5.99 -10.33 -11.05
CA PHE A 100 6.66 -9.32 -11.85
C PHE A 100 7.32 -9.96 -13.07
N THR A 101 7.35 -9.21 -14.15
CA THR A 101 8.13 -9.54 -15.34
C THR A 101 9.24 -8.52 -15.51
N ALA A 102 10.37 -8.93 -16.06
CA ALA A 102 11.49 -8.05 -16.33
C ALA A 102 12.06 -8.33 -17.72
N THR A 103 12.37 -7.25 -18.45
CA THR A 103 13.03 -7.30 -19.74
C THR A 103 14.35 -6.53 -19.68
N LEU A 104 15.36 -7.01 -20.36
CA LEU A 104 16.69 -6.43 -20.43
C LEU A 104 16.93 -5.85 -21.81
N THR A 105 17.38 -4.60 -21.88
CA THR A 105 17.77 -3.92 -23.12
C THR A 105 19.15 -3.29 -22.95
N PRO A 106 20.16 -3.65 -23.75
CA PRO A 106 21.43 -2.98 -23.71
C PRO A 106 21.30 -1.57 -24.30
N ILE A 107 21.71 -0.54 -23.54
CA ILE A 107 21.82 0.86 -24.01
C ILE A 107 23.23 1.10 -24.54
N GLN A 108 24.23 0.71 -23.73
CA GLN A 108 25.63 0.73 -24.09
C GLN A 108 26.26 -0.56 -23.57
N ASP A 109 26.58 -1.45 -24.46
CA ASP A 109 27.06 -2.79 -24.11
C ASP A 109 28.30 -2.74 -23.20
N GLY A 110 28.28 -3.57 -22.16
CA GLY A 110 29.28 -3.60 -21.11
C GLY A 110 29.32 -2.39 -20.18
N ARG A 111 28.44 -1.39 -20.37
CA ARG A 111 28.41 -0.13 -19.59
C ARG A 111 27.07 0.18 -18.99
N ARG A 112 25.99 0.08 -19.76
CA ARG A 112 24.66 0.45 -19.32
C ARG A 112 23.59 -0.43 -19.95
N TYR A 113 22.77 -1.03 -19.11
CA TYR A 113 21.63 -1.84 -19.50
C TYR A 113 20.36 -1.29 -18.82
N GLU A 114 19.26 -1.28 -19.55
CA GLU A 114 17.94 -0.97 -19.02
C GLU A 114 17.22 -2.26 -18.64
N ILE A 115 16.63 -2.28 -17.46
CA ILE A 115 15.74 -3.31 -16.97
C ILE A 115 14.36 -2.70 -16.84
N THR A 116 13.44 -3.02 -17.72
CA THR A 116 12.04 -2.65 -17.57
C THR A 116 11.35 -3.71 -16.73
N VAL A 117 10.93 -3.32 -15.53
CA VAL A 117 10.16 -4.17 -14.62
C VAL A 117 8.70 -3.80 -14.72
N GLN A 118 7.81 -4.79 -14.81
CA GLN A 118 6.37 -4.60 -14.87
C GLN A 118 5.68 -5.56 -13.91
N THR A 119 4.62 -5.10 -13.24
CA THR A 119 3.77 -5.95 -12.41
C THR A 119 2.90 -6.85 -13.29
N ALA A 120 2.65 -8.08 -12.83
CA ALA A 120 1.71 -8.97 -13.50
C ALA A 120 0.30 -8.37 -13.51
N ALA A 121 -0.47 -8.70 -14.54
CA ALA A 121 -1.89 -8.35 -14.60
C ALA A 121 -2.72 -9.23 -13.64
N ASN A 122 -3.87 -8.71 -13.20
CA ASN A 122 -4.89 -9.45 -12.45
C ASN A 122 -4.42 -10.01 -11.08
N LEU A 123 -3.44 -9.37 -10.46
CA LEU A 123 -3.07 -9.68 -9.09
C LEU A 123 -4.22 -9.31 -8.14
N LYS A 124 -4.49 -10.20 -7.19
CA LYS A 124 -5.50 -9.96 -6.14
C LYS A 124 -5.00 -8.94 -5.13
N PRO A 125 -5.91 -8.27 -4.39
CA PRO A 125 -5.51 -7.42 -3.28
C PRO A 125 -4.58 -8.15 -2.31
N GLY A 126 -3.46 -7.49 -1.96
CA GLY A 126 -2.42 -8.09 -1.12
C GLY A 126 -1.07 -7.43 -1.31
N THR A 127 -0.06 -7.95 -0.62
CA THR A 127 1.34 -7.50 -0.74
C THR A 127 2.17 -8.61 -1.37
N TYR A 128 2.97 -8.23 -2.35
CA TYR A 128 3.80 -9.11 -3.16
C TYR A 128 5.26 -8.67 -3.05
N HIS A 129 6.14 -9.64 -2.85
CA HIS A 129 7.57 -9.43 -2.76
C HIS A 129 8.30 -10.41 -3.68
N GLN A 130 9.26 -9.90 -4.43
CA GLN A 130 10.09 -10.72 -5.31
C GLN A 130 11.47 -10.11 -5.41
N THR A 131 12.50 -10.95 -5.53
CA THR A 131 13.86 -10.53 -5.82
C THR A 131 14.21 -10.89 -7.25
N LEU A 132 14.59 -9.91 -8.07
CA LEU A 132 15.24 -10.15 -9.34
C LEU A 132 16.74 -10.34 -9.10
N ARG A 133 17.32 -11.31 -9.78
CA ARG A 133 18.77 -11.54 -9.80
C ARG A 133 19.31 -11.19 -11.17
N VAL A 134 20.06 -10.11 -11.25
CA VAL A 134 20.75 -9.72 -12.48
C VAL A 134 22.11 -10.37 -12.50
N LEU A 135 22.31 -11.34 -13.37
CA LEU A 135 23.57 -12.10 -13.48
C LEU A 135 24.53 -11.38 -14.42
N THR A 136 25.77 -11.21 -13.98
CA THR A 136 26.82 -10.54 -14.75
C THR A 136 28.02 -11.47 -14.97
N ASP A 137 28.96 -11.05 -15.85
CA ASP A 137 30.24 -11.68 -16.01
C ASP A 137 31.35 -11.11 -15.10
N ASN A 138 31.01 -10.11 -14.27
CA ASN A 138 31.92 -9.46 -13.33
C ASN A 138 32.20 -10.37 -12.14
N ALA A 139 33.42 -10.76 -11.91
CA ALA A 139 33.82 -11.66 -10.82
C ALA A 139 33.61 -11.05 -9.42
N ALA A 140 33.64 -9.70 -9.28
CA ALA A 140 33.44 -9.00 -8.02
C ALA A 140 31.94 -8.80 -7.71
N THR A 141 31.09 -8.72 -8.75
CA THR A 141 29.64 -8.52 -8.63
C THR A 141 28.90 -9.47 -9.57
N PRO A 142 29.00 -10.79 -9.35
CA PRO A 142 28.41 -11.80 -10.26
C PRO A 142 26.88 -11.76 -10.25
N VAL A 143 26.29 -11.23 -9.20
CA VAL A 143 24.83 -11.08 -9.03
C VAL A 143 24.53 -9.71 -8.43
N LEU A 144 23.64 -8.98 -9.06
CA LEU A 144 23.05 -7.76 -8.53
C LEU A 144 21.58 -8.07 -8.17
N PRO A 145 21.23 -8.14 -6.87
CA PRO A 145 19.84 -8.33 -6.46
C PRO A 145 19.06 -7.03 -6.61
N VAL A 146 17.79 -7.14 -7.01
CA VAL A 146 16.82 -6.04 -7.03
C VAL A 146 15.58 -6.48 -6.28
N GLU A 147 15.27 -5.78 -5.20
CA GLU A 147 14.10 -6.06 -4.36
C GLU A 147 12.86 -5.37 -4.92
N LEU A 148 11.83 -6.15 -5.20
CA LEU A 148 10.56 -5.66 -5.71
C LEU A 148 9.48 -5.83 -4.65
N SER A 149 8.72 -4.78 -4.39
CA SER A 149 7.59 -4.78 -3.46
C SER A 149 6.40 -4.08 -4.08
N LEU A 150 5.26 -4.75 -4.13
CA LEU A 150 4.01 -4.24 -4.66
C LEU A 150 2.90 -4.41 -3.64
N THR A 151 2.12 -3.35 -3.40
CA THR A 151 0.85 -3.43 -2.69
C THR A 151 -0.29 -3.26 -3.67
N VAL A 152 -1.13 -4.29 -3.81
CA VAL A 152 -2.35 -4.24 -4.61
C VAL A 152 -3.51 -3.91 -3.67
N TYR A 153 -4.11 -2.74 -3.86
CA TYR A 153 -5.29 -2.32 -3.10
C TYR A 153 -6.56 -2.80 -3.76
N PRO A 154 -7.60 -3.15 -2.98
CA PRO A 154 -8.90 -3.47 -3.55
C PRO A 154 -9.52 -2.23 -4.22
N ARG A 155 -10.38 -2.46 -5.20
CA ARG A 155 -11.18 -1.38 -5.83
C ARG A 155 -12.40 -1.01 -5.01
N ILE A 156 -12.83 -1.89 -4.11
CA ILE A 156 -13.99 -1.67 -3.26
C ILE A 156 -13.52 -1.50 -1.82
N PHE A 157 -14.07 -0.49 -1.16
CA PHE A 157 -13.78 -0.17 0.23
C PHE A 157 -15.09 -0.07 1.00
N ALA A 158 -15.11 -0.64 2.19
CA ALA A 158 -16.16 -0.41 3.18
C ALA A 158 -15.60 0.44 4.32
N SER A 159 -16.36 1.42 4.77
CA SER A 159 -16.00 2.27 5.90
C SER A 159 -17.25 2.54 6.76
N PRO A 160 -17.19 2.27 8.07
CA PRO A 160 -16.05 1.71 8.81
C PRO A 160 -15.80 0.23 8.49
N THR A 161 -14.58 -0.24 8.75
CA THR A 161 -14.20 -1.65 8.58
C THR A 161 -14.60 -2.54 9.75
N SER A 162 -15.00 -1.95 10.87
CA SER A 162 -15.58 -2.61 12.06
C SER A 162 -16.44 -1.63 12.82
N ILE A 163 -17.41 -2.12 13.57
CA ILE A 163 -18.32 -1.35 14.42
C ILE A 163 -18.20 -1.85 15.84
N ILE A 164 -17.78 -0.96 16.74
CA ILE A 164 -17.74 -1.23 18.18
C ILE A 164 -18.63 -0.19 18.85
N MET A 165 -19.75 -0.64 19.44
CA MET A 165 -20.67 0.22 20.14
C MET A 165 -20.35 0.25 21.64
N PRO A 166 -20.55 1.40 22.29
CA PRO A 166 -20.46 1.47 23.75
C PRO A 166 -21.53 0.59 24.42
N LEU A 167 -21.45 0.43 25.75
CA LEU A 167 -22.50 -0.22 26.53
C LEU A 167 -23.81 0.53 26.39
N LEU A 168 -24.85 -0.14 25.89
CA LEU A 168 -26.18 0.44 25.65
C LEU A 168 -27.18 0.00 26.74
N PRO A 169 -27.88 0.94 27.41
CA PRO A 169 -28.86 0.58 28.40
C PRO A 169 -30.15 0.10 27.72
N LEU A 170 -30.69 -1.05 28.13
CA LEU A 170 -31.92 -1.62 27.58
C LEU A 170 -33.18 -0.81 27.93
N ASN A 171 -33.12 0.00 28.99
CA ASN A 171 -34.22 0.88 29.39
C ASN A 171 -34.27 2.19 28.60
N ALA A 172 -33.27 2.45 27.74
CA ALA A 172 -33.31 3.60 26.85
C ALA A 172 -34.05 3.27 25.55
N ASP A 173 -34.49 4.32 24.87
CA ASP A 173 -35.04 4.16 23.53
C ASP A 173 -33.92 3.88 22.53
N LEU A 174 -33.68 2.59 22.30
CA LEU A 174 -32.64 2.13 21.40
C LEU A 174 -32.84 2.57 19.94
N SER A 175 -34.06 2.99 19.57
CA SER A 175 -34.37 3.49 18.22
C SER A 175 -33.77 4.86 17.95
N THR A 176 -33.50 5.63 19.00
CA THR A 176 -32.87 6.96 18.90
C THR A 176 -31.35 6.93 18.85
N ILE A 177 -30.76 5.77 19.09
CA ILE A 177 -29.31 5.62 19.07
C ILE A 177 -28.80 5.64 17.63
N ALA A 178 -27.96 6.61 17.31
CA ALA A 178 -27.31 6.70 16.00
C ALA A 178 -26.26 5.59 15.82
N TRP A 179 -26.55 4.66 14.94
CA TRP A 179 -25.57 3.68 14.48
C TRP A 179 -24.76 4.25 13.33
N PRO A 180 -23.46 3.92 13.25
CA PRO A 180 -22.65 4.29 12.10
C PRO A 180 -23.15 3.56 10.84
N SER A 181 -23.43 4.29 9.78
CA SER A 181 -23.71 3.69 8.48
C SER A 181 -22.43 3.17 7.86
N ILE A 182 -22.50 2.05 7.14
CA ILE A 182 -21.38 1.52 6.37
C ILE A 182 -21.48 2.07 4.96
N THR A 183 -20.46 2.81 4.52
CA THR A 183 -20.31 3.26 3.13
C THR A 183 -19.50 2.26 2.36
N VAL A 184 -20.05 1.69 1.30
CA VAL A 184 -19.34 0.84 0.33
C VAL A 184 -19.12 1.64 -0.93
N ARG A 185 -17.85 1.74 -1.37
CA ARG A 185 -17.46 2.58 -2.48
C ARG A 185 -16.51 1.84 -3.41
N LYS A 186 -16.75 1.97 -4.72
CA LYS A 186 -15.84 1.51 -5.78
C LYS A 186 -15.02 2.68 -6.33
N VAL A 187 -13.73 2.49 -6.51
CA VAL A 187 -12.79 3.52 -6.96
C VAL A 187 -12.32 3.21 -8.37
N GLN A 188 -12.24 4.24 -9.22
CA GLN A 188 -11.78 4.17 -10.61
C GLN A 188 -12.55 3.17 -11.50
N ALA A 189 -13.79 2.86 -11.13
CA ALA A 189 -14.65 2.02 -11.92
C ALA A 189 -16.11 2.28 -11.54
N THR A 190 -17.02 1.97 -12.45
CA THR A 190 -18.47 1.97 -12.25
C THR A 190 -19.00 0.54 -12.22
N GLY A 191 -20.30 0.38 -12.03
CA GLY A 191 -20.95 -0.91 -12.07
C GLY A 191 -20.82 -1.73 -10.80
N LEU A 192 -20.59 -1.08 -9.63
CA LEU A 192 -20.78 -1.73 -8.34
C LEU A 192 -22.26 -2.02 -8.13
N GLU A 193 -22.56 -3.24 -7.71
CA GLU A 193 -23.88 -3.66 -7.27
C GLU A 193 -23.79 -4.38 -5.94
N ILE A 194 -24.60 -3.99 -4.99
CA ILE A 194 -24.78 -4.70 -3.73
C ILE A 194 -25.91 -5.73 -3.94
N LYS A 195 -25.54 -7.00 -4.04
CA LYS A 195 -26.48 -8.08 -4.29
C LYS A 195 -27.32 -8.40 -3.06
N ARG A 196 -26.70 -8.37 -1.88
CA ARG A 196 -27.34 -8.72 -0.62
C ARG A 196 -26.56 -8.13 0.54
N VAL A 197 -27.31 -7.73 1.58
CA VAL A 197 -26.76 -7.39 2.88
C VAL A 197 -27.45 -8.26 3.93
N SER A 198 -26.65 -8.85 4.82
CA SER A 198 -27.16 -9.71 5.90
C SER A 198 -26.31 -9.55 7.16
N THR A 199 -26.85 -9.99 8.30
CA THR A 199 -26.13 -9.96 9.58
C THR A 199 -26.39 -11.23 10.36
N SER A 200 -25.41 -11.63 11.18
CA SER A 200 -25.57 -12.71 12.17
C SER A 200 -26.27 -12.24 13.45
N LEU A 201 -26.48 -10.92 13.62
CA LEU A 201 -27.10 -10.32 14.81
C LEU A 201 -28.59 -10.06 14.53
N ALA A 202 -29.48 -10.91 15.06
CA ALA A 202 -30.90 -10.91 14.76
C ALA A 202 -31.64 -9.61 15.15
N PHE A 203 -31.04 -8.81 16.03
CA PHE A 203 -31.57 -7.52 16.47
C PHE A 203 -31.15 -6.33 15.59
N LEU A 204 -30.37 -6.56 14.53
CA LEU A 204 -30.01 -5.52 13.57
C LEU A 204 -30.87 -5.65 12.32
N ASP A 205 -31.56 -4.56 11.98
CA ASP A 205 -32.25 -4.40 10.71
C ASP A 205 -31.36 -3.53 9.79
N LEU A 206 -31.14 -4.00 8.55
CA LEU A 206 -30.23 -3.38 7.60
C LEU A 206 -31.01 -2.91 6.38
N THR A 207 -30.73 -1.69 5.92
CA THR A 207 -31.25 -1.14 4.65
C THR A 207 -30.12 -0.58 3.80
N THR A 208 -30.22 -0.75 2.50
CA THR A 208 -29.22 -0.30 1.53
C THR A 208 -29.76 0.85 0.72
N GLU A 209 -29.01 1.93 0.60
CA GLU A 209 -29.32 3.10 -0.20
C GLU A 209 -28.17 3.37 -1.18
N ALA A 210 -28.52 3.62 -2.46
CA ALA A 210 -27.55 4.05 -3.45
C ALA A 210 -27.36 5.57 -3.38
N GLN A 211 -26.23 6.04 -2.84
CA GLN A 211 -25.86 7.46 -2.85
C GLN A 211 -25.43 7.91 -4.25
N LYS A 212 -24.69 7.03 -4.94
CA LYS A 212 -24.33 7.17 -6.34
C LYS A 212 -24.39 5.78 -6.98
N ALA A 213 -25.38 5.54 -7.80
CA ALA A 213 -25.62 4.25 -8.42
C ALA A 213 -24.37 3.76 -9.17
N GLY A 214 -23.98 2.50 -8.92
CA GLY A 214 -22.81 1.88 -9.52
C GLY A 214 -21.46 2.29 -8.90
N GLU A 215 -21.43 3.19 -7.91
CA GLU A 215 -20.18 3.66 -7.32
C GLU A 215 -20.20 3.69 -5.79
N VAL A 216 -21.27 4.21 -5.17
CA VAL A 216 -21.36 4.45 -3.72
C VAL A 216 -22.69 4.00 -3.19
N TYR A 217 -22.67 3.12 -2.20
CA TYR A 217 -23.82 2.65 -1.45
C TYR A 217 -23.62 2.92 0.04
N GLN A 218 -24.72 3.22 0.72
CA GLN A 218 -24.77 3.36 2.17
C GLN A 218 -25.67 2.29 2.76
N ILE A 219 -25.17 1.59 3.77
CA ILE A 219 -25.91 0.59 4.52
C ILE A 219 -26.25 1.21 5.87
N HIS A 220 -27.52 1.43 6.10
CA HIS A 220 -28.04 1.94 7.33
C HIS A 220 -28.36 0.79 8.28
N ILE A 221 -28.02 0.98 9.54
CA ILE A 221 -28.18 0.00 10.61
C ILE A 221 -29.17 0.56 11.60
N LYS A 222 -30.18 -0.24 11.95
CA LYS A 222 -31.15 0.07 13.01
C LYS A 222 -31.23 -1.07 14.00
N ILE A 223 -31.48 -0.74 15.29
CA ILE A 223 -31.73 -1.75 16.30
C ILE A 223 -33.22 -2.07 16.32
N ASN A 224 -33.53 -3.36 16.32
CA ASN A 224 -34.83 -3.89 16.64
C ASN A 224 -34.90 -4.19 18.14
N SER A 225 -35.41 -3.25 18.92
CA SER A 225 -35.44 -3.35 20.37
C SER A 225 -36.20 -4.58 20.90
N ALA A 226 -37.22 -5.03 20.16
CA ALA A 226 -37.96 -6.23 20.52
C ALA A 226 -37.13 -7.53 20.51
N LYS A 227 -35.98 -7.52 19.83
CA LYS A 227 -35.07 -8.66 19.71
C LYS A 227 -33.79 -8.51 20.55
N THR A 228 -33.64 -7.41 21.30
CA THR A 228 -32.46 -7.18 22.13
C THR A 228 -32.60 -7.85 23.50
N LYS A 229 -31.47 -8.28 24.05
CA LYS A 229 -31.32 -8.88 25.38
C LYS A 229 -30.05 -8.36 26.03
N ALA A 230 -30.00 -8.41 27.38
CA ALA A 230 -28.75 -8.08 28.10
C ALA A 230 -27.61 -9.08 27.70
N GLY A 231 -26.42 -8.56 27.59
CA GLY A 231 -25.23 -9.34 27.29
C GLY A 231 -24.30 -8.68 26.25
N GLU A 232 -23.18 -9.33 26.01
CA GLU A 232 -22.21 -8.96 24.97
C GLU A 232 -22.48 -9.76 23.70
N PHE A 233 -22.57 -9.07 22.58
CA PHE A 233 -22.83 -9.66 21.27
C PHE A 233 -21.71 -9.31 20.31
N LYS A 234 -21.20 -10.35 19.62
CA LYS A 234 -20.26 -10.24 18.53
C LYS A 234 -20.85 -10.90 17.30
N GLY A 235 -20.78 -10.21 16.19
CA GLY A 235 -21.32 -10.71 14.94
C GLY A 235 -20.70 -10.01 13.75
N THR A 236 -21.27 -10.22 12.57
CA THR A 236 -20.76 -9.71 11.31
C THR A 236 -21.89 -9.19 10.46
N ILE A 237 -21.70 -8.06 9.82
CA ILE A 237 -22.51 -7.62 8.69
C ILE A 237 -21.78 -8.09 7.43
N ARG A 238 -22.46 -8.90 6.63
CA ARG A 238 -21.98 -9.45 5.37
C ARG A 238 -22.64 -8.71 4.22
N ILE A 239 -21.82 -8.25 3.28
CA ILE A 239 -22.22 -7.49 2.11
C ILE A 239 -21.75 -8.27 0.90
N ASP A 240 -22.67 -8.83 0.13
CA ASP A 240 -22.39 -9.54 -1.12
C ASP A 240 -22.40 -8.54 -2.28
N THR A 241 -21.32 -8.51 -3.07
CA THR A 241 -21.14 -7.61 -4.21
C THR A 241 -21.10 -8.38 -5.53
N ASN A 242 -21.14 -7.66 -6.64
CA ASN A 242 -20.90 -8.23 -7.97
C ASN A 242 -19.42 -8.21 -8.39
N ASP A 243 -18.52 -7.72 -7.54
CA ASP A 243 -17.10 -7.60 -7.90
C ASP A 243 -16.38 -8.95 -7.71
N PRO A 244 -15.69 -9.47 -8.74
CA PRO A 244 -15.04 -10.78 -8.65
C PRO A 244 -13.84 -10.81 -7.70
N ASP A 245 -13.18 -9.67 -7.45
CA ASP A 245 -12.03 -9.58 -6.53
C ASP A 245 -12.49 -9.44 -5.07
N MET A 246 -13.67 -8.86 -4.86
CA MET A 246 -14.26 -8.67 -3.54
C MET A 246 -15.76 -9.07 -3.54
N PRO A 247 -16.08 -10.34 -3.77
CA PRO A 247 -17.48 -10.79 -3.85
C PRO A 247 -18.20 -10.68 -2.52
N VAL A 248 -17.45 -10.65 -1.43
CA VAL A 248 -17.96 -10.53 -0.06
C VAL A 248 -17.12 -9.54 0.74
N ILE A 249 -17.79 -8.64 1.44
CA ILE A 249 -17.18 -7.76 2.44
C ILE A 249 -17.80 -8.10 3.79
N GLU A 250 -16.97 -8.28 4.80
CA GLU A 250 -17.41 -8.57 6.17
C GLU A 250 -16.99 -7.43 7.09
N VAL A 251 -17.97 -6.90 7.82
CA VAL A 251 -17.77 -5.84 8.81
C VAL A 251 -18.12 -6.40 10.19
N PRO A 252 -17.11 -6.67 11.04
CA PRO A 252 -17.34 -7.12 12.41
C PRO A 252 -18.09 -6.08 13.22
N VAL A 253 -19.02 -6.56 14.05
CA VAL A 253 -19.83 -5.74 14.96
C VAL A 253 -19.70 -6.27 16.37
N GLN A 254 -19.43 -5.40 17.32
CA GLN A 254 -19.44 -5.70 18.74
C GLN A 254 -20.33 -4.69 19.46
N VAL A 255 -21.23 -5.17 20.30
CA VAL A 255 -22.15 -4.35 21.09
C VAL A 255 -22.49 -5.07 22.40
N SER A 256 -22.67 -4.29 23.45
CA SER A 256 -23.09 -4.79 24.78
C SER A 256 -24.36 -4.06 25.24
N PHE A 257 -25.31 -4.82 25.78
CA PHE A 257 -26.56 -4.28 26.37
C PHE A 257 -26.61 -4.61 27.84
N LYS A 258 -27.09 -3.63 28.64
CA LYS A 258 -27.26 -3.76 30.09
C LYS A 258 -28.65 -3.27 30.54
#